data_7723c8bc1b3c47fd2fa78978f4144869
#
_entry.id   7723c8bc1b3c47fd2fa78978f4144869
#
_cell.length_a   1.000
_cell.length_b   1.000
_cell.length_c   1.000
_cell.angle_alpha   90.00
_cell.angle_beta   90.00
_cell.angle_gamma   90.00
#
_symmetry.space_group_name_H-M   'P 1'
#
loop_
_entity.id
_entity.type
_entity.pdbx_description
1 polymer ?
#
loop_
_entity_poly.entity_id
_entity_poly.type
_entity_poly.pdbx_seq_one_letter_code
_entity_poly.pdbx_strand_id
1 'polypeptide(L)'
;MHLYMVRHGQSHVNLKEWNEGNVDVGLTDLGQQQVAALARWLPQALPEIGALYSSTMRRARETAEVLAGAYHCAVRYDDRLREIGNNRLDHEPWPNDDLPREYATYWGSERPFASVVPLVEGGETWMHCRTRVGSFVEEVVERHRDQIVVAVCHGGVIEVVFDHVFNVGPWRRCEVWSRNTGITHFEYVAHPGRETWRLHDHSRGDHLDGLKA
;
A
#
# COMPACT_ATOMS: atom_id res chain seq x y z
N MET A 1 -0.63 9.24 16.68
CA MET A 1 -1.35 8.33 15.77
C MET A 1 -0.38 7.27 15.26
N HIS A 2 -0.79 6.01 15.23
CA HIS A 2 0.00 4.93 14.66
C HIS A 2 -0.60 4.49 13.33
N LEU A 3 0.22 4.46 12.28
CA LEU A 3 -0.17 4.02 10.94
C LEU A 3 0.55 2.71 10.59
N TYR A 4 -0.22 1.66 10.43
CA TYR A 4 0.25 0.35 10.01
C TYR A 4 -0.11 0.14 8.53
N MET A 5 0.89 0.25 7.65
CA MET A 5 0.73 -0.03 6.23
C MET A 5 0.96 -1.53 5.99
N VAL A 6 0.01 -2.19 5.37
CA VAL A 6 0.06 -3.63 5.07
C VAL A 6 0.05 -3.82 3.57
N ARG A 7 1.12 -4.42 3.01
CA ARG A 7 1.07 -4.83 1.61
C ARG A 7 0.09 -6.00 1.46
N HIS A 8 -0.72 -5.99 0.41
CA HIS A 8 -1.66 -7.08 0.10
C HIS A 8 -0.96 -8.45 0.06
N GLY A 9 -1.71 -9.54 0.25
CA GLY A 9 -1.23 -10.92 0.07
C GLY A 9 -0.72 -11.18 -1.35
N GLN A 10 0.07 -12.22 -1.56
CA GLN A 10 0.54 -12.55 -2.91
C GLN A 10 -0.63 -12.65 -3.88
N SER A 11 -0.53 -11.94 -5.00
CA SER A 11 -1.50 -11.96 -6.08
C SER A 11 -0.85 -12.45 -7.39
N HIS A 12 -1.65 -12.74 -8.39
CA HIS A 12 -1.14 -13.27 -9.66
C HIS A 12 -0.12 -12.33 -10.31
N VAL A 13 -0.23 -11.00 -10.16
CA VAL A 13 0.77 -10.03 -10.67
C VAL A 13 2.14 -10.14 -9.99
N ASN A 14 2.25 -10.86 -8.87
CA ASN A 14 3.52 -11.07 -8.17
C ASN A 14 4.25 -12.34 -8.61
N LEU A 15 3.66 -13.14 -9.47
CA LEU A 15 4.27 -14.37 -9.98
C LEU A 15 5.34 -14.02 -11.03
N LYS A 16 6.45 -14.75 -11.03
CA LYS A 16 7.56 -14.51 -11.97
C LYS A 16 7.16 -14.72 -13.44
N GLU A 17 6.24 -15.64 -13.67
CA GLU A 17 5.69 -15.97 -14.98
C GLU A 17 4.57 -15.04 -15.46
N TRP A 18 4.18 -14.05 -14.65
CA TRP A 18 3.10 -13.12 -15.00
C TRP A 18 3.47 -12.27 -16.23
N ASN A 19 2.63 -12.31 -17.25
CA ASN A 19 2.85 -11.64 -18.53
C ASN A 19 1.60 -10.92 -19.09
N GLU A 20 0.52 -10.85 -18.31
CA GLU A 20 -0.73 -10.24 -18.76
C GLU A 20 -0.77 -8.72 -18.59
N GLY A 21 0.31 -8.13 -18.06
CA GLY A 21 0.40 -6.70 -17.86
C GLY A 21 -0.25 -6.21 -16.57
N ASN A 22 -0.64 -4.94 -16.54
CA ASN A 22 -1.31 -4.31 -15.41
C ASN A 22 -2.80 -4.63 -15.44
N VAL A 23 -3.21 -5.63 -14.67
CA VAL A 23 -4.59 -6.11 -14.58
C VAL A 23 -5.00 -6.21 -13.11
N ASP A 24 -6.28 -5.90 -12.82
CA ASP A 24 -6.80 -6.02 -11.45
C ASP A 24 -7.21 -7.46 -11.13
N VAL A 25 -6.26 -8.23 -10.64
CA VAL A 25 -6.43 -9.64 -10.28
C VAL A 25 -6.38 -9.86 -8.78
N GLY A 26 -6.99 -10.96 -8.34
CA GLY A 26 -7.08 -11.38 -6.94
C GLY A 26 -5.82 -12.07 -6.41
N LEU A 27 -5.95 -12.58 -5.19
CA LEU A 27 -4.92 -13.33 -4.47
C LEU A 27 -4.70 -14.71 -5.08
N THR A 28 -3.47 -15.20 -5.00
CA THR A 28 -3.13 -16.62 -5.21
C THR A 28 -3.51 -17.44 -3.99
N ASP A 29 -3.47 -18.78 -4.11
CA ASP A 29 -3.67 -19.68 -2.96
C ASP A 29 -2.66 -19.39 -1.83
N LEU A 30 -1.40 -19.11 -2.17
CA LEU A 30 -0.39 -18.68 -1.19
C LEU A 30 -0.77 -17.33 -0.57
N GLY A 31 -1.25 -16.39 -1.38
CA GLY A 31 -1.73 -15.09 -0.88
C GLY A 31 -2.88 -15.23 0.12
N GLN A 32 -3.83 -16.12 -0.14
CA GLN A 32 -4.92 -16.42 0.80
C GLN A 32 -4.39 -17.00 2.11
N GLN A 33 -3.42 -17.91 2.07
CA GLN A 33 -2.77 -18.46 3.26
C GLN A 33 -2.01 -17.38 4.06
N GLN A 34 -1.28 -16.49 3.37
CA GLN A 34 -0.59 -15.35 4.00
C GLN A 34 -1.58 -14.43 4.73
N VAL A 35 -2.69 -14.09 4.07
CA VAL A 35 -3.72 -13.22 4.64
C VAL A 35 -4.43 -13.89 5.82
N ALA A 36 -4.72 -15.19 5.73
CA ALA A 36 -5.29 -15.95 6.83
C ALA A 36 -4.34 -16.00 8.05
N ALA A 37 -3.03 -16.13 7.82
CA ALA A 37 -2.04 -16.06 8.88
C ALA A 37 -1.97 -14.68 9.52
N LEU A 38 -1.96 -13.62 8.70
CA LEU A 38 -2.00 -12.23 9.16
C LEU A 38 -3.24 -11.96 10.02
N ALA A 39 -4.42 -12.39 9.57
CA ALA A 39 -5.69 -12.19 10.29
C ALA A 39 -5.77 -12.91 11.64
N ARG A 40 -5.04 -14.01 11.80
CA ARG A 40 -4.91 -14.68 13.12
C ARG A 40 -3.93 -13.97 14.04
N TRP A 41 -2.83 -13.45 13.47
CA TRP A 41 -1.72 -12.89 14.24
C TRP A 41 -1.95 -11.42 14.61
N LEU A 42 -2.43 -10.58 13.67
CA LEU A 42 -2.49 -9.14 13.85
C LEU A 42 -3.38 -8.70 15.04
N PRO A 43 -4.56 -9.28 15.29
CA PRO A 43 -5.36 -8.92 16.46
C PRO A 43 -4.73 -9.29 17.80
N GLN A 44 -3.76 -10.21 17.82
CA GLN A 44 -3.01 -10.55 19.05
C GLN A 44 -1.91 -9.50 19.31
N ALA A 45 -1.29 -8.98 18.24
CA ALA A 45 -0.26 -7.94 18.32
C ALA A 45 -0.85 -6.53 18.46
N LEU A 46 -2.01 -6.28 17.87
CA LEU A 46 -2.78 -5.04 17.88
C LEU A 46 -4.24 -5.37 18.21
N PRO A 47 -4.63 -5.47 19.49
CA PRO A 47 -5.99 -5.89 19.88
C PRO A 47 -7.09 -4.93 19.43
N GLU A 48 -6.79 -3.65 19.31
CA GLU A 48 -7.75 -2.62 18.93
C GLU A 48 -7.19 -1.75 17.82
N ILE A 49 -8.04 -1.41 16.84
CA ILE A 49 -7.75 -0.46 15.77
C ILE A 49 -8.89 0.56 15.66
N GLY A 50 -8.55 1.82 15.42
CA GLY A 50 -9.53 2.90 15.23
C GLY A 50 -10.16 2.90 13.84
N ALA A 51 -9.42 2.44 12.82
CA ALA A 51 -9.92 2.32 11.45
C ALA A 51 -9.12 1.32 10.63
N LEU A 52 -9.81 0.67 9.68
CA LEU A 52 -9.23 -0.15 8.63
C LEU A 52 -9.52 0.47 7.26
N TYR A 53 -8.46 0.89 6.56
CA TYR A 53 -8.53 1.39 5.20
C TYR A 53 -8.00 0.35 4.21
N SER A 54 -8.42 0.44 2.97
CA SER A 54 -7.90 -0.39 1.88
C SER A 54 -7.92 0.33 0.54
N SER A 55 -6.93 0.02 -0.28
CA SER A 55 -6.99 0.25 -1.71
C SER A 55 -8.23 -0.42 -2.32
N THR A 56 -8.78 0.19 -3.36
CA THR A 56 -9.92 -0.35 -4.11
C THR A 56 -9.54 -1.47 -5.09
N MET A 57 -8.25 -1.76 -5.27
CA MET A 57 -7.81 -2.87 -6.12
C MET A 57 -8.10 -4.23 -5.49
N ARG A 58 -8.51 -5.20 -6.31
CA ARG A 58 -9.06 -6.49 -5.88
C ARG A 58 -8.17 -7.21 -4.85
N ARG A 59 -6.88 -7.36 -5.10
CA ARG A 59 -5.94 -8.05 -4.18
C ARG A 59 -5.84 -7.39 -2.80
N ALA A 60 -5.95 -6.05 -2.73
CA ALA A 60 -5.96 -5.33 -1.47
C ALA A 60 -7.31 -5.44 -0.76
N ARG A 61 -8.41 -5.37 -1.50
CA ARG A 61 -9.77 -5.60 -0.97
C ARG A 61 -9.90 -6.98 -0.35
N GLU A 62 -9.53 -8.04 -1.08
CA GLU A 62 -9.56 -9.43 -0.58
C GLU A 62 -8.72 -9.58 0.71
N THR A 63 -7.57 -8.90 0.79
CA THR A 63 -6.75 -8.88 2.02
C THR A 63 -7.46 -8.16 3.17
N ALA A 64 -8.02 -6.98 2.90
CA ALA A 64 -8.67 -6.16 3.92
C ALA A 64 -9.97 -6.76 4.43
N GLU A 65 -10.75 -7.43 3.58
CA GLU A 65 -12.00 -8.09 3.95
C GLU A 65 -11.78 -9.21 4.98
N VAL A 66 -10.69 -9.98 4.84
CA VAL A 66 -10.33 -11.01 5.83
C VAL A 66 -9.90 -10.37 7.17
N LEU A 67 -9.14 -9.27 7.12
CA LEU A 67 -8.78 -8.50 8.33
C LEU A 67 -10.01 -7.88 8.99
N ALA A 68 -10.94 -7.34 8.20
CA ALA A 68 -12.18 -6.77 8.69
C ALA A 68 -13.01 -7.82 9.47
N GLY A 69 -13.06 -9.07 8.98
CA GLY A 69 -13.65 -10.18 9.69
C GLY A 69 -12.99 -10.46 11.03
N ALA A 70 -11.66 -10.42 11.10
CA ALA A 70 -10.89 -10.66 12.31
C ALA A 70 -11.04 -9.54 13.37
N TYR A 71 -11.22 -8.30 12.93
CA TYR A 71 -11.43 -7.14 13.80
C TYR A 71 -12.90 -6.78 14.03
N HIS A 72 -13.85 -7.48 13.38
CA HIS A 72 -15.28 -7.15 13.41
C HIS A 72 -15.57 -5.68 13.08
N CYS A 73 -14.88 -5.11 12.09
CA CYS A 73 -14.98 -3.71 11.68
C CYS A 73 -15.29 -3.57 10.19
N ALA A 74 -15.71 -2.37 9.78
CA ALA A 74 -15.90 -2.05 8.37
C ALA A 74 -14.57 -1.62 7.70
N VAL A 75 -14.41 -1.95 6.40
CA VAL A 75 -13.34 -1.44 5.56
C VAL A 75 -13.74 -0.10 4.97
N ARG A 76 -12.84 0.88 5.01
CA ARG A 76 -12.95 2.16 4.31
C ARG A 76 -12.08 2.10 3.06
N TYR A 77 -12.70 2.00 1.90
CA TYR A 77 -12.00 1.95 0.63
C TYR A 77 -11.58 3.34 0.18
N ASP A 78 -10.33 3.47 -0.32
CA ASP A 78 -9.76 4.75 -0.76
C ASP A 78 -8.89 4.55 -2.01
N ASP A 79 -9.23 5.24 -3.11
CA ASP A 79 -8.52 5.17 -4.38
C ASP A 79 -7.11 5.76 -4.30
N ARG A 80 -6.85 6.61 -3.31
CA ARG A 80 -5.50 7.15 -3.07
C ARG A 80 -4.50 6.08 -2.62
N LEU A 81 -4.97 4.90 -2.20
CA LEU A 81 -4.15 3.75 -1.82
C LEU A 81 -3.88 2.78 -2.98
N ARG A 82 -4.35 3.04 -4.20
CA ARG A 82 -4.10 2.19 -5.37
C ARG A 82 -2.61 2.18 -5.72
N GLU A 83 -2.14 1.06 -6.29
CA GLU A 83 -0.74 0.95 -6.73
C GLU A 83 -0.43 2.01 -7.78
N ILE A 84 0.83 2.45 -7.83
CA ILE A 84 1.28 3.40 -8.83
C ILE A 84 0.94 2.91 -10.25
N GLY A 85 0.52 3.83 -11.11
CA GLY A 85 0.07 3.54 -12.47
C GLY A 85 -1.41 3.18 -12.59
N ASN A 86 -2.15 3.15 -11.49
CA ASN A 86 -3.57 2.80 -11.50
C ASN A 86 -4.52 3.99 -11.30
N ASN A 87 -3.96 5.20 -11.23
CA ASN A 87 -4.71 6.45 -11.25
C ASN A 87 -4.22 7.36 -12.39
N ARG A 88 -5.00 8.37 -12.70
CA ARG A 88 -4.70 9.39 -13.70
C ARG A 88 -3.91 10.54 -13.10
N LEU A 89 -3.50 11.48 -13.94
CA LEU A 89 -2.84 12.72 -13.54
C LEU A 89 -3.68 13.59 -12.60
N ASP A 90 -5.00 13.55 -12.72
CA ASP A 90 -5.97 14.25 -11.87
C ASP A 90 -6.30 13.50 -10.56
N HIS A 91 -5.57 12.40 -10.31
CA HIS A 91 -5.72 11.47 -9.17
C HIS A 91 -6.96 10.57 -9.24
N GLU A 92 -7.84 10.74 -10.24
CA GLU A 92 -8.98 9.84 -10.44
C GLU A 92 -8.51 8.42 -10.82
N PRO A 93 -9.17 7.37 -10.36
CA PRO A 93 -8.79 6.01 -10.69
C PRO A 93 -9.10 5.68 -12.16
N TRP A 94 -8.23 4.89 -12.79
CA TRP A 94 -8.62 4.17 -13.99
C TRP A 94 -9.68 3.12 -13.62
N PRO A 95 -10.66 2.84 -14.50
CA PRO A 95 -11.58 1.71 -14.30
C PRO A 95 -10.78 0.41 -14.10
N ASN A 96 -11.18 -0.43 -13.15
CA ASN A 96 -10.45 -1.67 -12.85
C ASN A 96 -10.36 -2.63 -14.04
N ASP A 97 -11.34 -2.60 -14.93
CA ASP A 97 -11.39 -3.42 -16.14
C ASP A 97 -10.64 -2.78 -17.34
N ASP A 98 -10.13 -1.56 -17.18
CA ASP A 98 -9.45 -0.78 -18.21
C ASP A 98 -8.20 -0.08 -17.67
N LEU A 99 -7.31 -0.85 -17.05
CA LEU A 99 -6.04 -0.34 -16.54
C LEU A 99 -5.02 -0.17 -17.68
N PRO A 100 -4.18 0.87 -17.67
CA PRO A 100 -3.10 1.03 -18.65
C PRO A 100 -2.11 -0.12 -18.52
N ARG A 101 -2.16 -1.06 -19.47
CA ARG A 101 -1.32 -2.28 -19.44
C ARG A 101 0.16 -2.00 -19.53
N GLU A 102 0.53 -0.90 -20.16
CA GLU A 102 1.90 -0.42 -20.33
C GLU A 102 2.63 -0.24 -19.01
N TYR A 103 1.95 0.07 -17.91
CA TYR A 103 2.57 0.20 -16.60
C TYR A 103 3.28 -1.08 -16.13
N ALA A 104 2.85 -2.26 -16.56
CA ALA A 104 3.56 -3.49 -16.23
C ALA A 104 4.96 -3.55 -16.86
N THR A 105 5.13 -2.96 -18.04
CA THR A 105 6.42 -2.88 -18.74
C THR A 105 7.41 -2.01 -17.94
N TYR A 106 6.93 -1.04 -17.19
CA TYR A 106 7.78 -0.17 -16.39
C TYR A 106 8.37 -0.82 -15.16
N TRP A 107 7.66 -1.77 -14.55
CA TRP A 107 8.21 -2.52 -13.41
C TRP A 107 9.43 -3.36 -13.79
N GLY A 108 9.54 -3.78 -15.05
CA GLY A 108 10.67 -4.52 -15.59
C GLY A 108 11.71 -3.66 -16.32
N SER A 109 11.53 -2.33 -16.41
CA SER A 109 12.41 -1.45 -17.14
C SER A 109 13.48 -0.81 -16.25
N GLU A 110 14.57 -0.30 -16.87
CA GLU A 110 15.60 0.48 -16.16
C GLU A 110 15.08 1.81 -15.59
N ARG A 111 13.91 2.27 -16.06
CA ARG A 111 13.23 3.48 -15.60
C ARG A 111 11.76 3.19 -15.33
N PRO A 112 11.45 2.45 -14.27
CA PRO A 112 10.11 1.94 -14.05
C PRO A 112 9.05 3.03 -13.92
N PHE A 113 9.39 4.21 -13.37
CA PHE A 113 8.46 5.35 -13.30
C PHE A 113 9.20 6.65 -13.48
N ALA A 114 8.81 7.44 -14.50
CA ALA A 114 9.28 8.80 -14.59
C ALA A 114 8.73 9.60 -13.41
N SER A 115 9.62 10.35 -12.76
CA SER A 115 9.23 11.05 -11.52
C SER A 115 8.28 12.21 -11.78
N VAL A 116 8.39 12.86 -12.92
CA VAL A 116 7.68 14.11 -13.22
C VAL A 116 6.91 14.06 -14.54
N VAL A 117 7.44 13.38 -15.55
CA VAL A 117 6.82 13.30 -16.87
C VAL A 117 6.08 11.98 -17.00
N PRO A 118 4.78 11.97 -17.33
CA PRO A 118 4.03 10.75 -17.55
C PRO A 118 4.62 9.90 -18.68
N LEU A 119 4.62 8.59 -18.48
CA LEU A 119 5.07 7.62 -19.48
C LEU A 119 3.90 7.08 -20.31
N VAL A 120 2.70 7.15 -19.76
CA VAL A 120 1.43 6.83 -20.42
C VAL A 120 0.61 8.12 -20.47
N GLU A 121 -0.01 8.40 -21.60
CA GLU A 121 -0.88 9.57 -21.76
C GLU A 121 -2.00 9.57 -20.71
N GLY A 122 -2.14 10.67 -19.99
CA GLY A 122 -3.10 10.80 -18.90
C GLY A 122 -2.78 9.98 -17.64
N GLY A 123 -1.70 9.21 -17.64
CA GLY A 123 -1.30 8.40 -16.48
C GLY A 123 -0.48 9.15 -15.45
N GLU A 124 -0.50 8.69 -14.21
CA GLU A 124 0.24 9.31 -13.12
C GLU A 124 1.75 9.11 -13.21
N THR A 125 2.50 10.03 -12.63
CA THR A 125 3.94 9.91 -12.37
C THR A 125 4.17 9.53 -10.91
N TRP A 126 5.43 9.25 -10.55
CA TRP A 126 5.80 9.03 -9.15
C TRP A 126 5.37 10.20 -8.24
N MET A 127 5.56 11.44 -8.72
CA MET A 127 5.17 12.63 -7.95
C MET A 127 3.66 12.79 -7.80
N HIS A 128 2.86 12.41 -8.81
CA HIS A 128 1.40 12.39 -8.69
C HIS A 128 0.95 11.33 -7.68
N CYS A 129 1.52 10.12 -7.74
CA CYS A 129 1.28 9.07 -6.76
C CYS A 129 1.64 9.56 -5.35
N ARG A 130 2.81 10.20 -5.17
CA ARG A 130 3.23 10.77 -3.89
C ARG A 130 2.26 11.84 -3.39
N THR A 131 1.72 12.68 -4.26
CA THR A 131 0.76 13.73 -3.86
C THR A 131 -0.54 13.11 -3.36
N ARG A 132 -1.12 12.14 -4.10
CA ARG A 132 -2.38 11.51 -3.68
C ARG A 132 -2.22 10.67 -2.40
N VAL A 133 -1.14 9.89 -2.29
CA VAL A 133 -0.86 9.10 -1.08
C VAL A 133 -0.54 9.99 0.10
N GLY A 134 0.23 11.07 -0.10
CA GLY A 134 0.51 12.07 0.92
C GLY A 134 -0.77 12.70 1.45
N SER A 135 -1.70 13.09 0.58
CA SER A 135 -3.00 13.63 1.00
C SER A 135 -3.84 12.64 1.82
N PHE A 136 -3.75 11.33 1.52
CA PHE A 136 -4.35 10.30 2.36
C PHE A 136 -3.72 10.27 3.75
N VAL A 137 -2.38 10.27 3.82
CA VAL A 137 -1.63 10.22 5.09
C VAL A 137 -1.97 11.42 5.98
N GLU A 138 -1.99 12.62 5.41
CA GLU A 138 -2.32 13.86 6.14
C GLU A 138 -3.76 13.84 6.65
N GLU A 139 -4.73 13.42 5.83
CA GLU A 139 -6.13 13.29 6.25
C GLU A 139 -6.30 12.26 7.38
N VAL A 140 -5.61 11.12 7.29
CA VAL A 140 -5.66 10.08 8.32
C VAL A 140 -5.07 10.58 9.65
N VAL A 141 -3.97 11.34 9.61
CA VAL A 141 -3.40 12.01 10.80
C VAL A 141 -4.43 12.93 11.46
N GLU A 142 -5.12 13.74 10.67
CA GLU A 142 -6.13 14.68 11.18
C GLU A 142 -7.34 13.95 11.80
N ARG A 143 -7.85 12.92 11.13
CA ARG A 143 -9.06 12.19 11.55
C ARG A 143 -8.86 11.25 12.71
N HIS A 144 -7.67 10.70 12.85
CA HIS A 144 -7.38 9.57 13.75
C HIS A 144 -6.29 9.90 14.76
N ARG A 145 -6.29 11.14 15.27
CA ARG A 145 -5.38 11.55 16.35
C ARG A 145 -5.49 10.57 17.52
N ASP A 146 -4.34 10.10 18.01
CA ASP A 146 -4.22 9.14 19.12
C ASP A 146 -4.84 7.75 18.88
N GLN A 147 -5.11 7.40 17.62
CA GLN A 147 -5.64 6.09 17.24
C GLN A 147 -4.60 5.25 16.50
N ILE A 148 -4.91 3.96 16.37
CA ILE A 148 -4.22 3.02 15.50
C ILE A 148 -5.02 2.87 14.21
N VAL A 149 -4.39 3.12 13.07
CA VAL A 149 -4.96 2.94 11.74
C VAL A 149 -4.21 1.85 11.01
N VAL A 150 -4.94 0.92 10.41
CA VAL A 150 -4.40 -0.09 9.50
C VAL A 150 -4.83 0.26 8.08
N ALA A 151 -3.89 0.28 7.13
CA ALA A 151 -4.15 0.55 5.72
C ALA A 151 -3.56 -0.54 4.84
N VAL A 152 -4.42 -1.29 4.17
CA VAL A 152 -4.02 -2.33 3.21
C VAL A 152 -3.80 -1.70 1.85
N CYS A 153 -2.60 -1.88 1.31
CA CYS A 153 -2.17 -1.22 0.09
C CYS A 153 -1.14 -2.06 -0.69
N HIS A 154 -0.22 -1.42 -1.39
CA HIS A 154 0.73 -2.00 -2.33
C HIS A 154 2.17 -1.61 -2.02
N GLY A 155 3.13 -2.27 -2.68
CA GLY A 155 4.55 -2.01 -2.49
C GLY A 155 4.93 -0.57 -2.81
N GLY A 156 4.56 -0.08 -4.00
CA GLY A 156 4.85 1.29 -4.41
C GLY A 156 4.19 2.36 -3.53
N VAL A 157 3.00 2.07 -2.98
CA VAL A 157 2.34 2.97 -2.03
C VAL A 157 3.14 3.09 -0.72
N ILE A 158 3.64 1.98 -0.19
CA ILE A 158 4.49 1.99 1.01
C ILE A 158 5.77 2.79 0.75
N GLU A 159 6.43 2.58 -0.40
CA GLU A 159 7.60 3.36 -0.79
C GLU A 159 7.30 4.86 -0.89
N VAL A 160 6.16 5.21 -1.44
CA VAL A 160 5.71 6.61 -1.53
C VAL A 160 5.49 7.22 -0.16
N VAL A 161 4.97 6.47 0.82
CA VAL A 161 4.88 6.94 2.20
C VAL A 161 6.26 7.21 2.80
N PHE A 162 7.26 6.37 2.52
CA PHE A 162 8.65 6.66 2.90
C PHE A 162 9.14 7.96 2.27
N ASP A 163 8.93 8.15 0.96
CA ASP A 163 9.34 9.37 0.27
C ASP A 163 8.66 10.63 0.84
N HIS A 164 7.38 10.50 1.24
CA HIS A 164 6.62 11.59 1.85
C HIS A 164 7.13 11.93 3.25
N VAL A 165 7.25 10.94 4.11
CA VAL A 165 7.64 11.09 5.52
C VAL A 165 9.10 11.53 5.66
N PHE A 166 10.03 10.98 4.87
CA PHE A 166 11.44 11.34 4.90
C PHE A 166 11.81 12.50 3.99
N ASN A 167 10.82 13.09 3.32
CA ASN A 167 11.00 14.23 2.41
C ASN A 167 12.07 13.99 1.33
N VAL A 168 12.01 12.82 0.68
CA VAL A 168 12.91 12.45 -0.40
C VAL A 168 12.64 13.32 -1.63
N GLY A 169 13.69 13.70 -2.36
CA GLY A 169 13.57 14.46 -3.61
C GLY A 169 12.86 13.66 -4.72
N PRO A 170 12.58 14.29 -5.87
CA PRO A 170 11.84 13.67 -6.97
C PRO A 170 12.60 12.51 -7.64
N TRP A 171 13.91 12.44 -7.48
CA TRP A 171 14.76 11.41 -8.08
C TRP A 171 15.10 10.35 -7.02
N ARG A 172 14.46 9.20 -7.15
CA ARG A 172 14.72 8.06 -6.26
C ARG A 172 16.07 7.43 -6.55
N ARG A 173 16.79 7.08 -5.47
CA ARG A 173 18.09 6.39 -5.56
C ARG A 173 18.09 5.03 -4.86
N CYS A 174 17.02 4.71 -4.11
CA CYS A 174 16.87 3.44 -3.41
C CYS A 174 15.44 2.94 -3.52
N GLU A 175 15.29 1.65 -3.37
CA GLU A 175 14.02 0.94 -3.29
C GLU A 175 13.78 0.51 -1.84
N VAL A 176 12.55 0.65 -1.39
CA VAL A 176 12.11 0.15 -0.08
C VAL A 176 11.25 -1.09 -0.31
N TRP A 177 11.88 -2.25 -0.31
CA TRP A 177 11.20 -3.50 -0.61
C TRP A 177 10.34 -3.98 0.57
N SER A 178 9.08 -4.35 0.29
CA SER A 178 8.18 -4.95 1.25
C SER A 178 7.62 -6.28 0.75
N ARG A 179 7.59 -7.30 1.64
CA ARG A 179 7.00 -8.61 1.34
C ARG A 179 5.48 -8.54 1.29
N ASN A 180 4.84 -9.50 0.63
CA ASN A 180 3.38 -9.65 0.70
C ASN A 180 2.93 -9.88 2.15
N THR A 181 1.84 -9.25 2.56
CA THR A 181 1.36 -9.14 3.94
C THR A 181 2.35 -8.53 4.94
N GLY A 182 3.49 -8.03 4.47
CA GLY A 182 4.46 -7.32 5.31
C GLY A 182 3.86 -6.06 5.91
N ILE A 183 4.17 -5.82 7.18
CA ILE A 183 3.63 -4.71 7.97
C ILE A 183 4.72 -3.66 8.17
N THR A 184 4.41 -2.42 7.82
CA THR A 184 5.28 -1.25 8.04
C THR A 184 4.60 -0.31 9.02
N HIS A 185 5.25 0.00 10.14
CA HIS A 185 4.68 0.79 11.22
C HIS A 185 5.34 2.16 11.30
N PHE A 186 4.54 3.20 11.02
CA PHE A 186 4.87 4.59 11.24
C PHE A 186 4.11 5.13 12.46
N GLU A 187 4.76 6.01 13.21
CA GLU A 187 4.13 6.79 14.28
C GLU A 187 4.23 8.27 13.95
N TYR A 188 3.10 8.96 13.91
CA TYR A 188 3.05 10.42 13.89
C TYR A 188 2.94 10.96 15.31
N VAL A 189 3.88 11.82 15.67
CA VAL A 189 3.90 12.49 16.98
C VAL A 189 3.70 13.99 16.77
N ALA A 190 2.55 14.50 17.18
CA ALA A 190 2.32 15.93 17.25
C ALA A 190 3.22 16.53 18.33
N HIS A 191 4.02 17.51 17.96
CA HIS A 191 4.92 18.20 18.87
C HIS A 191 4.78 19.71 18.71
N PRO A 192 4.77 20.52 19.77
CA PRO A 192 4.74 21.97 19.66
C PRO A 192 5.88 22.49 18.76
N GLY A 193 5.52 23.15 17.67
CA GLY A 193 6.43 23.75 16.73
C GLY A 193 7.05 22.81 15.67
N ARG A 194 6.75 21.51 15.70
CA ARG A 194 7.19 20.56 14.66
C ARG A 194 6.34 19.31 14.65
N GLU A 195 6.28 18.68 13.48
CA GLU A 195 5.79 17.32 13.30
C GLU A 195 6.96 16.34 13.32
N THR A 196 6.76 15.16 13.86
CA THR A 196 7.77 14.12 13.89
C THR A 196 7.15 12.79 13.51
N TRP A 197 7.69 12.19 12.46
CA TRP A 197 7.41 10.82 12.09
C TRP A 197 8.50 9.89 12.62
N ARG A 198 8.10 8.72 13.09
CA ARG A 198 8.99 7.64 13.51
C ARG A 198 8.67 6.39 12.73
N LEU A 199 9.68 5.71 12.23
CA LEU A 199 9.57 4.36 11.70
C LEU A 199 9.93 3.38 12.82
N HIS A 200 9.01 2.48 13.17
CA HIS A 200 9.24 1.44 14.16
C HIS A 200 9.65 0.11 13.53
N ASP A 201 8.89 -0.32 12.51
CA ASP A 201 9.12 -1.57 11.79
C ASP A 201 8.92 -1.36 10.29
N HIS A 202 9.66 -2.14 9.49
CA HIS A 202 9.44 -2.22 8.07
C HIS A 202 9.36 -3.67 7.59
N SER A 203 8.31 -3.95 6.79
CA SER A 203 8.10 -5.26 6.16
C SER A 203 8.13 -6.44 7.16
N ARG A 204 7.64 -6.22 8.39
CA ARG A 204 7.54 -7.23 9.44
C ARG A 204 6.62 -8.37 9.00
N GLY A 205 7.04 -9.60 9.21
CA GLY A 205 6.34 -10.78 8.69
C GLY A 205 6.33 -11.98 9.65
N ASP A 206 6.30 -11.78 10.97
CA ASP A 206 6.32 -12.85 11.98
C ASP A 206 5.18 -13.87 11.78
N HIS A 207 4.03 -13.41 11.27
CA HIS A 207 2.90 -14.26 10.94
C HIS A 207 3.16 -15.22 9.76
N LEU A 208 4.23 -15.04 9.02
CA LEU A 208 4.61 -15.88 7.88
C LEU A 208 5.53 -17.04 8.27
N ASP A 209 5.96 -17.11 9.54
CA ASP A 209 6.81 -18.18 10.02
C ASP A 209 6.10 -19.53 9.85
N GLY A 210 6.74 -20.43 9.09
CA GLY A 210 6.18 -21.74 8.76
C GLY A 210 5.35 -21.81 7.46
N LEU A 211 5.04 -20.68 6.82
CA LEU A 211 4.49 -20.69 5.46
C LEU A 211 5.65 -20.88 4.47
N LYS A 212 5.60 -21.97 3.70
CA LYS A 212 6.57 -22.17 2.61
C LYS A 212 6.25 -21.18 1.48
N ALA A 213 7.25 -20.37 1.14
CA ALA A 213 7.21 -19.49 -0.03
C ALA A 213 7.24 -20.31 -1.33
#